data_1bd6fb75f2b59833b00a7907293eed5e
#
_entry.id   1bd6fb75f2b59833b00a7907293eed5e
#
_cell.length_a   1.000
_cell.length_b   1.000
_cell.length_c   1.000
_cell.angle_alpha   90.00
_cell.angle_beta   90.00
_cell.angle_gamma   90.00
#
_symmetry.space_group_name_H-M   'P 1'
#
loop_
_entity.id
_entity.type
_entity.pdbx_description
1 polymer ?
#
loop_
_entity_poly.entity_id
_entity_poly.type
_entity_poly.pdbx_seq_one_letter_code
_entity_poly.pdbx_strand_id
1 'polypeptide(L)'
;MDSPEAKLEKTGDIMNDSRNGGAKASPLVALFVLALAQVGTSAENGAFSLATAEVLRVFGCSVAEVQLASTVYSLMAGTFMLASGLLGIVIGWSRTFRMGLLLVCAGELFCAFSPSIDLLIWGGRLLAGLGASLIIPSVLGMVPMLFEGERRKQAYGVIASSAAFATIVPIALGLLIDTVGYRFTFGVIAVYFALLLFASTLLPHEREFGTARFDVPGAAVASLGLFMVMYGLSRVSVWGVVDPLPSAPFTVAGVSPALPIVGVGAVLLVALIPLEKWMESRRGVAILPRSFVTNPQVRAGVVAIALPFFYMGAQGLVATSFYQLVVGLDATKTALLGIISGVPMLVLAMVIPRKWPDINHWALVRAGYVCIALACACMAAGVRDSVLSPIMVAGTLFAGIGVGLVNSQANNIVASAVPARDSQQSGGIQGAARNLGLALGSAAVGSVLLIAMNSGLSAHAAQLPGIDDAHREALVGEVYTYEGNGAFVARMERLGVSGEQLEDLAETNARVRSDAASSAMGVVAVIALIALATTFPRRQADPATAA
;
A
#
# COMPACT_ATOMS: atom_id res chain seq x y z
N MET A 1 -48.39 -24.47 -21.29
CA MET A 1 -48.28 -24.20 -22.75
C MET A 1 -48.49 -22.71 -22.93
N ASP A 2 -47.39 -21.95 -22.80
CA ASP A 2 -47.41 -20.51 -23.00
C ASP A 2 -47.30 -20.22 -24.47
N SER A 3 -48.21 -19.38 -24.97
CA SER A 3 -48.35 -19.06 -26.39
C SER A 3 -47.12 -18.28 -26.90
N PRO A 4 -46.77 -18.43 -28.20
CA PRO A 4 -45.65 -17.72 -28.82
C PRO A 4 -45.76 -16.18 -28.76
N GLU A 5 -46.97 -15.65 -28.60
CA GLU A 5 -47.23 -14.20 -28.52
C GLU A 5 -46.73 -13.58 -27.20
N ALA A 6 -46.82 -14.26 -26.09
CA ALA A 6 -46.30 -13.78 -24.79
C ALA A 6 -44.76 -13.66 -24.75
N LYS A 7 -44.05 -14.38 -25.63
CA LYS A 7 -42.58 -14.25 -25.78
C LYS A 7 -42.18 -13.05 -26.66
N LEU A 8 -43.00 -12.69 -27.61
CA LEU A 8 -42.76 -11.53 -28.48
C LEU A 8 -43.04 -10.20 -27.77
N GLU A 9 -44.06 -10.17 -26.91
CA GLU A 9 -44.39 -8.99 -26.11
C GLU A 9 -43.32 -8.66 -25.08
N LYS A 10 -42.74 -9.68 -24.40
CA LYS A 10 -41.58 -9.51 -23.50
C LYS A 10 -40.29 -9.07 -24.21
N THR A 11 -40.14 -9.43 -25.49
CA THR A 11 -38.95 -9.00 -26.28
C THR A 11 -39.15 -7.57 -26.81
N GLY A 12 -40.40 -7.15 -27.08
CA GLY A 12 -40.77 -5.79 -27.48
C GLY A 12 -40.58 -4.78 -26.34
N ASP A 13 -40.92 -5.13 -25.10
CA ASP A 13 -40.75 -4.25 -23.94
C ASP A 13 -39.27 -4.04 -23.58
N ILE A 14 -38.42 -5.02 -23.80
CA ILE A 14 -36.94 -4.90 -23.57
C ILE A 14 -36.31 -3.98 -24.65
N MET A 15 -36.90 -3.88 -25.85
CA MET A 15 -36.39 -3.00 -26.91
C MET A 15 -36.97 -1.56 -26.84
N ASN A 16 -38.09 -1.34 -26.13
CA ASN A 16 -38.71 -0.03 -26.05
C ASN A 16 -38.25 0.82 -24.85
N ASP A 17 -37.68 0.20 -23.83
CA ASP A 17 -37.08 0.92 -22.66
C ASP A 17 -35.70 1.55 -22.99
N SER A 18 -35.16 1.27 -24.19
CA SER A 18 -33.90 1.84 -24.67
C SER A 18 -34.04 3.22 -25.36
N ARG A 19 -35.24 3.78 -25.46
CA ARG A 19 -35.51 5.04 -26.24
C ARG A 19 -35.71 6.30 -25.40
N ASN A 20 -35.72 6.24 -24.08
CA ASN A 20 -35.89 7.43 -23.25
C ASN A 20 -34.71 7.64 -22.27
N GLY A 21 -33.72 8.43 -22.72
CA GLY A 21 -32.69 9.01 -21.85
C GLY A 21 -31.28 8.76 -22.35
N GLY A 22 -30.56 9.82 -22.65
CA GLY A 22 -29.21 10.01 -23.19
C GLY A 22 -28.28 8.79 -23.21
N ALA A 23 -27.50 8.62 -24.25
CA ALA A 23 -26.62 7.47 -24.55
C ALA A 23 -25.94 6.90 -23.31
N LYS A 24 -26.54 5.89 -22.68
CA LYS A 24 -25.95 5.15 -21.57
C LYS A 24 -24.84 4.26 -22.16
N ALA A 25 -23.59 4.47 -21.72
CA ALA A 25 -22.54 3.56 -22.09
C ALA A 25 -22.92 2.12 -21.70
N SER A 26 -22.51 1.16 -22.52
CA SER A 26 -22.74 -0.25 -22.19
C SER A 26 -22.05 -0.59 -20.85
N PRO A 27 -22.57 -1.52 -20.04
CA PRO A 27 -21.93 -1.94 -18.79
C PRO A 27 -20.47 -2.35 -18.97
N LEU A 28 -20.10 -2.83 -20.17
CA LEU A 28 -18.72 -3.19 -20.51
C LEU A 28 -17.80 -1.96 -20.59
N VAL A 29 -18.27 -0.84 -21.14
CA VAL A 29 -17.50 0.42 -21.17
C VAL A 29 -17.30 0.93 -19.74
N ALA A 30 -18.33 0.86 -18.92
CA ALA A 30 -18.20 1.22 -17.49
C ALA A 30 -17.17 0.35 -16.79
N LEU A 31 -17.21 -0.97 -16.97
CA LEU A 31 -16.22 -1.90 -16.40
C LEU A 31 -14.80 -1.58 -16.87
N PHE A 32 -14.63 -1.23 -18.14
CA PHE A 32 -13.32 -0.86 -18.68
C PHE A 32 -12.77 0.41 -18.05
N VAL A 33 -13.60 1.45 -17.85
CA VAL A 33 -13.20 2.69 -17.15
C VAL A 33 -12.80 2.40 -15.71
N LEU A 34 -13.58 1.55 -15.00
CA LEU A 34 -13.26 1.17 -13.61
C LEU A 34 -11.96 0.37 -13.52
N ALA A 35 -11.74 -0.58 -14.45
CA ALA A 35 -10.52 -1.37 -14.52
C ALA A 35 -9.29 -0.50 -14.79
N LEU A 36 -9.38 0.44 -15.73
CA LEU A 36 -8.31 1.40 -16.01
C LEU A 36 -8.01 2.28 -14.78
N ALA A 37 -9.02 2.79 -14.08
CA ALA A 37 -8.80 3.57 -12.87
C ALA A 37 -8.07 2.77 -11.78
N GLN A 38 -8.40 1.48 -11.64
CA GLN A 38 -7.69 0.58 -10.70
C GLN A 38 -6.23 0.36 -11.12
N VAL A 39 -5.96 0.18 -12.42
CA VAL A 39 -4.58 0.10 -12.96
C VAL A 39 -3.82 1.39 -12.65
N GLY A 40 -4.43 2.54 -12.96
CA GLY A 40 -3.80 3.85 -12.79
C GLY A 40 -3.39 4.12 -11.34
N THR A 41 -4.30 3.93 -10.37
CA THR A 41 -4.00 4.18 -8.95
C THR A 41 -2.93 3.24 -8.40
N SER A 42 -2.87 1.99 -8.88
CA SER A 42 -1.85 1.03 -8.45
C SER A 42 -0.48 1.33 -9.08
N ALA A 43 -0.46 1.73 -10.36
CA ALA A 43 0.75 2.03 -11.11
C ALA A 43 1.40 3.35 -10.68
N GLU A 44 0.60 4.36 -10.36
CA GLU A 44 1.04 5.67 -9.91
C GLU A 44 1.87 5.58 -8.62
N ASN A 45 1.40 4.82 -7.64
CA ASN A 45 2.16 4.61 -6.41
C ASN A 45 3.51 3.92 -6.67
N GLY A 46 3.57 2.98 -7.62
CA GLY A 46 4.81 2.34 -8.07
C GLY A 46 5.75 3.29 -8.80
N ALA A 47 5.21 4.18 -9.64
CA ALA A 47 5.98 5.16 -10.42
C ALA A 47 6.80 6.09 -9.52
N PHE A 48 6.25 6.57 -8.43
CA PHE A 48 6.96 7.44 -7.50
C PHE A 48 8.18 6.74 -6.88
N SER A 49 8.06 5.47 -6.52
CA SER A 49 9.19 4.69 -6.01
C SER A 49 10.32 4.55 -7.05
N LEU A 50 9.97 4.43 -8.34
CA LEU A 50 10.94 4.38 -9.43
C LEU A 50 11.64 5.74 -9.68
N ALA A 51 10.95 6.84 -9.41
CA ALA A 51 11.48 8.19 -9.56
C ALA A 51 12.42 8.61 -8.40
N THR A 52 12.65 7.77 -7.39
CA THR A 52 13.39 8.13 -6.17
C THR A 52 14.74 8.78 -6.48
N ALA A 53 15.56 8.15 -7.30
CA ALA A 53 16.91 8.65 -7.60
C ALA A 53 16.87 10.02 -8.34
N GLU A 54 15.91 10.21 -9.23
CA GLU A 54 15.77 11.46 -9.97
C GLU A 54 15.21 12.59 -9.11
N VAL A 55 14.23 12.30 -8.25
CA VAL A 55 13.68 13.27 -7.28
C VAL A 55 14.76 13.76 -6.33
N LEU A 56 15.61 12.85 -5.81
CA LEU A 56 16.79 13.23 -5.01
C LEU A 56 17.70 14.19 -5.77
N ARG A 57 17.98 13.88 -7.03
CA ARG A 57 18.86 14.71 -7.88
C ARG A 57 18.27 16.08 -8.19
N VAL A 58 16.99 16.15 -8.52
CA VAL A 58 16.32 17.38 -8.96
C VAL A 58 16.10 18.37 -7.82
N PHE A 59 15.70 17.87 -6.65
CA PHE A 59 15.40 18.73 -5.49
C PHE A 59 16.61 18.89 -4.53
N GLY A 60 17.66 18.08 -4.67
CA GLY A 60 18.76 18.06 -3.70
C GLY A 60 18.31 17.65 -2.30
N CYS A 61 17.22 16.90 -2.21
CA CYS A 61 16.57 16.51 -0.96
C CYS A 61 17.15 15.22 -0.39
N SER A 62 16.76 14.87 0.83
CA SER A 62 17.17 13.63 1.50
C SER A 62 16.29 12.44 1.10
N VAL A 63 16.81 11.22 1.26
CA VAL A 63 16.05 9.98 1.09
C VAL A 63 14.82 9.95 2.00
N ALA A 64 14.93 10.52 3.22
CA ALA A 64 13.82 10.61 4.17
C ALA A 64 12.65 11.46 3.64
N GLU A 65 12.93 12.54 2.90
CA GLU A 65 11.89 13.38 2.28
C GLU A 65 11.20 12.66 1.13
N VAL A 66 11.93 11.90 0.31
CA VAL A 66 11.33 11.08 -0.76
C VAL A 66 10.48 9.95 -0.17
N GLN A 67 10.94 9.31 0.91
CA GLN A 67 10.14 8.32 1.64
C GLN A 67 8.89 8.94 2.27
N LEU A 68 9.00 10.19 2.78
CA LEU A 68 7.85 10.92 3.27
C LEU A 68 6.81 11.14 2.18
N ALA A 69 7.23 11.49 0.98
CA ALA A 69 6.34 11.68 -0.17
C ALA A 69 5.54 10.39 -0.48
N SER A 70 6.21 9.23 -0.52
CA SER A 70 5.54 7.93 -0.69
C SER A 70 4.60 7.59 0.47
N THR A 71 5.03 7.92 1.69
CA THR A 71 4.25 7.67 2.91
C THR A 71 3.00 8.52 2.98
N VAL A 72 3.08 9.82 2.63
CA VAL A 72 1.92 10.74 2.65
C VAL A 72 0.83 10.24 1.70
N TYR A 73 1.18 9.76 0.52
CA TYR A 73 0.21 9.12 -0.38
C TYR A 73 -0.51 7.94 0.28
N SER A 74 0.25 6.96 0.77
CA SER A 74 -0.30 5.76 1.39
C SER A 74 -1.10 6.07 2.66
N LEU A 75 -0.65 7.06 3.43
CA LEU A 75 -1.29 7.57 4.62
C LEU A 75 -2.67 8.14 4.29
N MET A 76 -2.76 9.04 3.30
CA MET A 76 -4.03 9.64 2.88
C MET A 76 -4.97 8.59 2.28
N ALA A 77 -4.44 7.72 1.40
CA ALA A 77 -5.21 6.64 0.81
C ALA A 77 -5.80 5.70 1.88
N GLY A 78 -5.01 5.27 2.86
CA GLY A 78 -5.45 4.37 3.93
C GLY A 78 -6.40 5.00 4.93
N THR A 79 -6.08 6.22 5.36
CA THR A 79 -6.85 6.96 6.38
C THR A 79 -8.29 7.21 5.96
N PHE A 80 -8.49 7.70 4.73
CA PHE A 80 -9.81 8.11 4.27
C PHE A 80 -10.59 7.00 3.55
N MET A 81 -10.02 5.81 3.35
CA MET A 81 -10.65 4.75 2.57
C MET A 81 -11.95 4.22 3.22
N LEU A 82 -12.00 4.13 4.55
CA LEU A 82 -13.22 3.76 5.28
C LEU A 82 -14.32 4.81 5.12
N ALA A 83 -13.97 6.08 5.34
CA ALA A 83 -14.89 7.20 5.18
C ALA A 83 -15.37 7.34 3.72
N SER A 84 -14.51 7.09 2.77
CA SER A 84 -14.82 7.13 1.32
C SER A 84 -15.83 6.05 0.91
N GLY A 85 -15.72 4.85 1.49
CA GLY A 85 -16.70 3.78 1.29
C GLY A 85 -18.10 4.22 1.71
N LEU A 86 -18.23 4.86 2.87
CA LEU A 86 -19.51 5.39 3.34
C LEU A 86 -19.96 6.61 2.51
N LEU A 87 -19.03 7.47 2.10
CA LEU A 87 -19.33 8.62 1.23
C LEU A 87 -19.96 8.15 -0.09
N GLY A 88 -19.42 7.08 -0.70
CA GLY A 88 -19.98 6.48 -1.92
C GLY A 88 -21.42 6.01 -1.76
N ILE A 89 -21.79 5.50 -0.60
CA ILE A 89 -23.18 5.09 -0.30
C ILE A 89 -24.10 6.32 -0.16
N VAL A 90 -23.60 7.42 0.42
CA VAL A 90 -24.42 8.61 0.74
C VAL A 90 -24.59 9.57 -0.43
N ILE A 91 -23.50 9.93 -1.12
CA ILE A 91 -23.53 10.90 -2.23
C ILE A 91 -23.54 10.25 -3.62
N GLY A 92 -23.39 8.92 -3.67
CA GLY A 92 -23.33 8.12 -4.88
C GLY A 92 -21.90 7.77 -5.31
N TRP A 93 -21.72 6.52 -5.74
CA TRP A 93 -20.41 5.97 -6.13
C TRP A 93 -19.81 6.69 -7.34
N SER A 94 -20.64 7.05 -8.34
CA SER A 94 -20.17 7.76 -9.54
C SER A 94 -19.66 9.16 -9.23
N ARG A 95 -20.27 9.88 -8.28
CA ARG A 95 -19.78 11.20 -7.85
C ARG A 95 -18.50 11.08 -7.06
N THR A 96 -18.44 10.15 -6.09
CA THR A 96 -17.25 9.87 -5.28
C THR A 96 -16.08 9.48 -6.18
N PHE A 97 -16.31 8.65 -7.18
CA PHE A 97 -15.30 8.25 -8.17
C PHE A 97 -14.75 9.44 -8.95
N ARG A 98 -15.63 10.34 -9.47
CA ARG A 98 -15.20 11.54 -10.20
C ARG A 98 -14.40 12.50 -9.31
N MET A 99 -14.83 12.70 -8.07
CA MET A 99 -14.07 13.50 -7.09
C MET A 99 -12.66 12.90 -6.87
N GLY A 100 -12.58 11.57 -6.76
CA GLY A 100 -11.31 10.87 -6.64
C GLY A 100 -10.41 11.08 -7.86
N LEU A 101 -10.94 10.91 -9.08
CA LEU A 101 -10.18 11.15 -10.32
C LEU A 101 -9.68 12.58 -10.44
N LEU A 102 -10.52 13.56 -10.06
CA LEU A 102 -10.14 14.98 -10.07
C LEU A 102 -8.99 15.25 -9.08
N LEU A 103 -9.06 14.69 -7.87
CA LEU A 103 -8.01 14.88 -6.86
C LEU A 103 -6.69 14.23 -7.27
N VAL A 104 -6.73 13.01 -7.85
CA VAL A 104 -5.50 12.38 -8.36
C VAL A 104 -4.93 13.20 -9.50
N CYS A 105 -5.74 13.60 -10.48
CA CYS A 105 -5.30 14.44 -11.60
C CYS A 105 -4.63 15.74 -11.12
N ALA A 106 -5.25 16.45 -10.16
CA ALA A 106 -4.68 17.65 -9.57
C ALA A 106 -3.37 17.35 -8.81
N GLY A 107 -3.34 16.27 -8.04
CA GLY A 107 -2.13 15.82 -7.32
C GLY A 107 -0.96 15.53 -8.26
N GLU A 108 -1.22 14.85 -9.37
CA GLU A 108 -0.20 14.52 -10.36
C GLU A 108 0.31 15.78 -11.09
N LEU A 109 -0.56 16.77 -11.35
CA LEU A 109 -0.14 18.07 -11.86
C LEU A 109 0.77 18.80 -10.86
N PHE A 110 0.42 18.78 -9.56
CA PHE A 110 1.31 19.31 -8.53
C PHE A 110 2.65 18.57 -8.51
N CYS A 111 2.68 17.25 -8.61
CA CYS A 111 3.93 16.48 -8.69
C CYS A 111 4.77 16.90 -9.91
N ALA A 112 4.14 17.06 -11.08
CA ALA A 112 4.83 17.44 -12.33
C ALA A 112 5.42 18.86 -12.29
N PHE A 113 4.69 19.83 -11.72
CA PHE A 113 5.06 21.24 -11.75
C PHE A 113 5.62 21.78 -10.43
N SER A 114 5.84 20.93 -9.43
CA SER A 114 6.34 21.36 -8.13
C SER A 114 7.71 22.03 -8.20
N PRO A 115 7.89 23.25 -7.65
CA PRO A 115 9.18 23.88 -7.52
C PRO A 115 10.00 23.39 -6.31
N SER A 116 9.35 22.74 -5.32
CA SER A 116 9.98 22.26 -4.10
C SER A 116 9.48 20.89 -3.71
N ILE A 117 10.30 20.15 -2.94
CA ILE A 117 9.92 18.83 -2.40
C ILE A 117 8.72 18.94 -1.45
N ASP A 118 8.61 20.02 -0.68
CA ASP A 118 7.48 20.23 0.22
C ASP A 118 6.15 20.35 -0.53
N LEU A 119 6.10 21.10 -1.63
CA LEU A 119 4.89 21.21 -2.44
C LEU A 119 4.56 19.89 -3.15
N LEU A 120 5.57 19.13 -3.55
CA LEU A 120 5.37 17.78 -4.08
C LEU A 120 4.76 16.87 -3.01
N ILE A 121 5.24 16.92 -1.78
CA ILE A 121 4.74 16.09 -0.66
C ILE A 121 3.31 16.52 -0.27
N TRP A 122 3.16 17.78 0.14
CA TRP A 122 1.93 18.27 0.79
C TRP A 122 0.87 18.76 -0.20
N GLY A 123 1.25 19.07 -1.44
CA GLY A 123 0.33 19.34 -2.54
C GLY A 123 0.05 18.08 -3.36
N GLY A 124 1.09 17.57 -4.03
CA GLY A 124 0.97 16.46 -4.98
C GLY A 124 0.57 15.14 -4.33
N ARG A 125 1.41 14.59 -3.47
CA ARG A 125 1.21 13.26 -2.89
C ARG A 125 0.01 13.18 -1.95
N LEU A 126 -0.27 14.26 -1.21
CA LEU A 126 -1.46 14.36 -0.37
C LEU A 126 -2.74 14.28 -1.19
N LEU A 127 -2.87 15.08 -2.26
CA LEU A 127 -4.07 15.09 -3.10
C LEU A 127 -4.23 13.78 -3.86
N ALA A 128 -3.15 13.21 -4.41
CA ALA A 128 -3.18 11.92 -5.10
C ALA A 128 -3.64 10.79 -4.15
N GLY A 129 -3.13 10.75 -2.92
CA GLY A 129 -3.54 9.78 -1.90
C GLY A 129 -5.01 9.92 -1.49
N LEU A 130 -5.49 11.17 -1.27
CA LEU A 130 -6.90 11.43 -1.02
C LEU A 130 -7.77 10.96 -2.18
N GLY A 131 -7.36 11.25 -3.42
CA GLY A 131 -8.07 10.80 -4.62
C GLY A 131 -8.13 9.27 -4.73
N ALA A 132 -7.02 8.58 -4.47
CA ALA A 132 -6.97 7.11 -4.46
C ALA A 132 -7.92 6.51 -3.41
N SER A 133 -8.05 7.13 -2.22
CA SER A 133 -8.99 6.70 -1.18
C SER A 133 -10.44 6.71 -1.64
N LEU A 134 -10.79 7.61 -2.56
CA LEU A 134 -12.15 7.72 -3.14
C LEU A 134 -12.35 6.75 -4.32
N ILE A 135 -11.32 6.56 -5.17
CA ILE A 135 -11.43 5.73 -6.37
C ILE A 135 -11.61 4.25 -6.02
N ILE A 136 -10.75 3.69 -5.16
CA ILE A 136 -10.69 2.26 -4.91
C ILE A 136 -12.02 1.70 -4.35
N PRO A 137 -12.64 2.28 -3.31
CA PRO A 137 -13.94 1.82 -2.84
C PRO A 137 -15.05 2.03 -3.87
N SER A 138 -14.98 3.12 -4.65
CA SER A 138 -15.99 3.42 -5.67
C SER A 138 -15.99 2.40 -6.81
N VAL A 139 -14.80 1.95 -7.25
CA VAL A 139 -14.67 0.87 -8.24
C VAL A 139 -15.37 -0.39 -7.77
N LEU A 140 -15.13 -0.81 -6.53
CA LEU A 140 -15.75 -2.01 -5.96
C LEU A 140 -17.25 -1.82 -5.69
N GLY A 141 -17.67 -0.64 -5.26
CA GLY A 141 -19.06 -0.30 -4.95
C GLY A 141 -19.95 -0.20 -6.19
N MET A 142 -19.40 0.20 -7.34
CA MET A 142 -20.15 0.28 -8.60
C MET A 142 -20.39 -1.07 -9.28
N VAL A 143 -19.55 -2.09 -9.05
CA VAL A 143 -19.71 -3.41 -9.67
C VAL A 143 -21.08 -4.04 -9.39
N PRO A 144 -21.60 -4.10 -8.14
CA PRO A 144 -22.91 -4.66 -7.86
C PRO A 144 -24.08 -3.89 -8.49
N MET A 145 -23.88 -2.60 -8.81
CA MET A 145 -24.90 -1.76 -9.45
C MET A 145 -24.97 -1.96 -10.96
N LEU A 146 -23.86 -2.38 -11.57
CA LEU A 146 -23.72 -2.55 -13.03
C LEU A 146 -23.95 -3.99 -13.46
N PHE A 147 -23.73 -4.97 -12.58
CA PHE A 147 -23.73 -6.38 -12.93
C PHE A 147 -24.44 -7.24 -11.87
N GLU A 148 -25.16 -8.26 -12.34
CA GLU A 148 -25.85 -9.24 -11.52
C GLU A 148 -25.35 -10.67 -11.79
N GLY A 149 -25.60 -11.59 -10.88
CA GLY A 149 -25.32 -13.02 -11.01
C GLY A 149 -23.88 -13.36 -11.40
N GLU A 150 -23.71 -14.20 -12.42
CA GLU A 150 -22.39 -14.62 -12.92
C GLU A 150 -21.59 -13.47 -13.56
N ARG A 151 -22.24 -12.49 -14.17
CA ARG A 151 -21.59 -11.31 -14.74
C ARG A 151 -20.93 -10.45 -13.65
N ARG A 152 -21.52 -10.39 -12.47
CA ARG A 152 -20.94 -9.71 -11.30
C ARG A 152 -19.64 -10.37 -10.85
N LYS A 153 -19.59 -11.70 -10.79
CA LYS A 153 -18.36 -12.44 -10.47
C LYS A 153 -17.27 -12.18 -11.52
N GLN A 154 -17.65 -12.18 -12.80
CA GLN A 154 -16.73 -11.89 -13.91
C GLN A 154 -16.18 -10.45 -13.81
N ALA A 155 -17.02 -9.46 -13.49
CA ALA A 155 -16.62 -8.08 -13.32
C ALA A 155 -15.61 -7.90 -12.17
N TYR A 156 -15.86 -8.53 -11.01
CA TYR A 156 -14.88 -8.56 -9.93
C TYR A 156 -13.57 -9.24 -10.34
N GLY A 157 -13.64 -10.29 -11.16
CA GLY A 157 -12.46 -10.96 -11.73
C GLY A 157 -11.65 -10.02 -12.63
N VAL A 158 -12.31 -9.20 -13.46
CA VAL A 158 -11.65 -8.18 -14.31
C VAL A 158 -10.98 -7.12 -13.44
N ILE A 159 -11.67 -6.59 -12.42
CA ILE A 159 -11.09 -5.60 -11.49
C ILE A 159 -9.89 -6.19 -10.73
N ALA A 160 -9.98 -7.42 -10.24
CA ALA A 160 -8.86 -8.08 -9.59
C ALA A 160 -7.67 -8.30 -10.55
N SER A 161 -7.96 -8.63 -11.81
CA SER A 161 -6.93 -8.80 -12.85
C SER A 161 -6.28 -7.47 -13.24
N SER A 162 -7.02 -6.36 -13.22
CA SER A 162 -6.49 -5.03 -13.55
C SER A 162 -5.42 -4.58 -12.54
N ALA A 163 -5.58 -4.92 -11.26
CA ALA A 163 -4.54 -4.67 -10.25
C ALA A 163 -3.20 -5.39 -10.58
N ALA A 164 -3.26 -6.48 -11.30
CA ALA A 164 -2.08 -7.20 -11.73
C ALA A 164 -1.42 -6.60 -12.98
N PHE A 165 -2.17 -5.97 -13.89
CA PHE A 165 -1.59 -5.16 -14.97
C PHE A 165 -0.77 -3.97 -14.43
N ALA A 166 -1.07 -3.50 -13.23
CA ALA A 166 -0.28 -2.47 -12.55
C ALA A 166 1.18 -2.88 -12.29
N THR A 167 1.54 -4.16 -12.41
CA THR A 167 2.95 -4.60 -12.32
C THR A 167 3.73 -4.41 -13.63
N ILE A 168 3.03 -4.28 -14.77
CA ILE A 168 3.65 -4.09 -16.09
C ILE A 168 3.80 -2.61 -16.40
N VAL A 169 2.83 -1.79 -16.01
CA VAL A 169 2.82 -0.34 -16.26
C VAL A 169 4.06 0.38 -15.73
N PRO A 170 4.62 0.04 -14.54
CA PRO A 170 5.85 0.63 -14.04
C PRO A 170 7.05 0.54 -14.98
N ILE A 171 7.11 -0.45 -15.89
CA ILE A 171 8.20 -0.55 -16.88
C ILE A 171 8.13 0.62 -17.87
N ALA A 172 6.94 0.89 -18.40
CA ALA A 172 6.74 2.02 -19.30
C ALA A 172 6.98 3.35 -18.58
N LEU A 173 6.57 3.46 -17.31
CA LEU A 173 6.81 4.65 -16.49
C LEU A 173 8.28 4.80 -16.13
N GLY A 174 8.99 3.70 -15.83
CA GLY A 174 10.44 3.71 -15.62
C GLY A 174 11.19 4.20 -16.86
N LEU A 175 10.83 3.69 -18.03
CA LEU A 175 11.41 4.14 -19.30
C LEU A 175 11.15 5.63 -19.56
N LEU A 176 9.96 6.13 -19.25
CA LEU A 176 9.64 7.55 -19.34
C LEU A 176 10.48 8.37 -18.35
N ILE A 177 10.60 7.92 -17.10
CA ILE A 177 11.44 8.60 -16.09
C ILE A 177 12.88 8.71 -16.56
N ASP A 178 13.46 7.61 -17.07
CA ASP A 178 14.86 7.56 -17.51
C ASP A 178 15.12 8.38 -18.78
N THR A 179 14.12 8.53 -19.67
CA THR A 179 14.30 9.21 -20.97
C THR A 179 13.90 10.68 -20.97
N VAL A 180 12.78 11.00 -20.33
CA VAL A 180 12.19 12.38 -20.38
C VAL A 180 12.03 13.01 -19.01
N GLY A 181 12.34 12.28 -17.96
CA GLY A 181 12.33 12.74 -16.59
C GLY A 181 11.01 12.56 -15.84
N TYR A 182 11.08 12.64 -14.49
CA TYR A 182 9.92 12.40 -13.65
C TYR A 182 8.80 13.44 -13.88
N ARG A 183 9.15 14.72 -14.10
CA ARG A 183 8.14 15.78 -14.30
C ARG A 183 7.22 15.51 -15.48
N PHE A 184 7.81 15.12 -16.61
CA PHE A 184 7.04 14.75 -17.80
C PHE A 184 6.21 13.49 -17.56
N THR A 185 6.79 12.48 -16.89
CA THR A 185 6.10 11.22 -16.56
C THR A 185 4.88 11.47 -15.68
N PHE A 186 4.98 12.30 -14.64
CA PHE A 186 3.84 12.65 -13.78
C PHE A 186 2.83 13.52 -14.54
N GLY A 187 3.25 14.34 -15.49
CA GLY A 187 2.37 15.03 -16.44
C GLY A 187 1.55 14.05 -17.30
N VAL A 188 2.17 12.99 -17.82
CA VAL A 188 1.49 11.92 -18.57
C VAL A 188 0.47 11.18 -17.68
N ILE A 189 0.82 10.90 -16.42
CA ILE A 189 -0.12 10.29 -15.46
C ILE A 189 -1.30 11.23 -15.19
N ALA A 190 -1.06 12.54 -15.06
CA ALA A 190 -2.12 13.53 -14.90
C ALA A 190 -3.09 13.53 -16.10
N VAL A 191 -2.56 13.52 -17.32
CA VAL A 191 -3.37 13.41 -18.56
C VAL A 191 -4.17 12.11 -18.58
N TYR A 192 -3.58 11.00 -18.18
CA TYR A 192 -4.28 9.72 -18.06
C TYR A 192 -5.49 9.82 -17.12
N PHE A 193 -5.34 10.39 -15.93
CA PHE A 193 -6.46 10.58 -15.01
C PHE A 193 -7.47 11.62 -15.49
N ALA A 194 -7.05 12.66 -16.22
CA ALA A 194 -7.95 13.60 -16.87
C ALA A 194 -8.82 12.92 -17.95
N LEU A 195 -8.23 12.03 -18.76
CA LEU A 195 -8.98 11.23 -19.74
C LEU A 195 -9.98 10.29 -19.06
N LEU A 196 -9.58 9.65 -17.94
CA LEU A 196 -10.50 8.84 -17.15
C LEU A 196 -11.63 9.67 -16.52
N LEU A 197 -11.33 10.89 -16.06
CA LEU A 197 -12.35 11.81 -15.55
C LEU A 197 -13.35 12.16 -16.65
N PHE A 198 -12.89 12.44 -17.86
CA PHE A 198 -13.77 12.63 -19.02
C PHE A 198 -14.57 11.35 -19.33
N ALA A 199 -13.91 10.19 -19.41
CA ALA A 199 -14.58 8.90 -19.66
C ALA A 199 -15.58 8.54 -18.54
N SER A 200 -15.39 9.02 -17.32
CA SER A 200 -16.32 8.80 -16.21
C SER A 200 -17.69 9.45 -16.41
N THR A 201 -17.80 10.42 -17.35
CA THR A 201 -19.09 11.01 -17.72
C THR A 201 -20.01 9.99 -18.41
N LEU A 202 -19.43 8.94 -18.99
CA LEU A 202 -20.16 7.83 -19.60
C LEU A 202 -20.73 6.85 -18.55
N LEU A 203 -20.28 6.91 -17.29
CA LEU A 203 -20.82 6.07 -16.24
C LEU A 203 -22.27 6.42 -15.93
N PRO A 204 -23.12 5.41 -15.64
CA PRO A 204 -24.53 5.65 -15.35
C PRO A 204 -24.68 6.55 -14.12
N HIS A 205 -25.66 7.48 -14.21
CA HIS A 205 -26.05 8.30 -13.07
C HIS A 205 -26.92 7.47 -12.13
N GLU A 206 -26.57 7.47 -10.86
CA GLU A 206 -27.41 6.88 -9.82
C GLU A 206 -28.66 7.73 -9.65
N ARG A 207 -29.84 7.11 -9.81
CA ARG A 207 -31.14 7.80 -9.70
C ARG A 207 -31.64 7.86 -8.25
N GLU A 208 -31.14 7.00 -7.38
CA GLU A 208 -31.56 6.94 -5.97
C GLU A 208 -30.32 7.03 -5.08
N PHE A 209 -30.26 8.11 -4.29
CA PHE A 209 -29.37 8.17 -3.16
C PHE A 209 -29.98 7.30 -2.06
N GLY A 210 -29.20 6.41 -1.46
CA GLY A 210 -29.65 5.68 -0.30
C GLY A 210 -30.06 6.68 0.80
N THR A 211 -31.12 6.35 1.52
CA THR A 211 -31.54 7.08 2.75
C THR A 211 -30.53 6.89 3.88
N ALA A 212 -29.39 6.28 3.59
CA ALA A 212 -28.32 6.02 4.53
C ALA A 212 -27.76 7.35 5.08
N ARG A 213 -27.78 7.48 6.39
CA ARG A 213 -27.18 8.63 7.07
C ARG A 213 -25.67 8.44 7.16
N PHE A 214 -24.92 9.52 6.94
CA PHE A 214 -23.47 9.48 7.09
C PHE A 214 -23.10 9.40 8.58
N ASP A 215 -22.31 8.39 8.94
CA ASP A 215 -21.73 8.29 10.28
C ASP A 215 -20.51 9.21 10.43
N VAL A 216 -20.76 10.49 10.65
CA VAL A 216 -19.69 11.50 10.80
C VAL A 216 -18.79 11.18 12.00
N PRO A 217 -19.32 10.86 13.21
CA PRO A 217 -18.47 10.54 14.36
C PRO A 217 -17.59 9.31 14.13
N GLY A 218 -18.16 8.21 13.61
CA GLY A 218 -17.41 7.00 13.30
C GLY A 218 -16.33 7.26 12.24
N ALA A 219 -16.68 7.99 11.16
CA ALA A 219 -15.73 8.39 10.11
C ALA A 219 -14.58 9.23 10.66
N ALA A 220 -14.87 10.20 11.51
CA ALA A 220 -13.86 11.07 12.10
C ALA A 220 -12.91 10.31 13.03
N VAL A 221 -13.46 9.47 13.93
CA VAL A 221 -12.66 8.67 14.87
C VAL A 221 -11.83 7.61 14.12
N ALA A 222 -12.41 6.92 13.14
CA ALA A 222 -11.71 5.93 12.32
C ALA A 222 -10.56 6.58 11.51
N SER A 223 -10.84 7.69 10.82
CA SER A 223 -9.83 8.39 10.02
C SER A 223 -8.74 8.98 10.90
N LEU A 224 -9.09 9.65 12.01
CA LEU A 224 -8.08 10.22 12.92
C LEU A 224 -7.23 9.12 13.56
N GLY A 225 -7.85 8.02 14.01
CA GLY A 225 -7.14 6.88 14.58
C GLY A 225 -6.18 6.23 13.59
N LEU A 226 -6.63 5.94 12.36
CA LEU A 226 -5.77 5.40 11.30
C LEU A 226 -4.66 6.39 10.93
N PHE A 227 -4.98 7.68 10.78
CA PHE A 227 -3.99 8.72 10.50
C PHE A 227 -2.89 8.73 11.57
N MET A 228 -3.25 8.78 12.84
CA MET A 228 -2.27 8.86 13.93
C MET A 228 -1.41 7.59 13.99
N VAL A 229 -2.00 6.40 13.82
CA VAL A 229 -1.24 5.14 13.77
C VAL A 229 -0.25 5.16 12.60
N MET A 230 -0.73 5.40 11.39
CA MET A 230 0.10 5.35 10.19
C MET A 230 1.14 6.48 10.18
N TYR A 231 0.77 7.69 10.58
CA TYR A 231 1.68 8.83 10.67
C TYR A 231 2.76 8.59 11.72
N GLY A 232 2.37 8.21 12.94
CA GLY A 232 3.34 7.90 13.99
C GLY A 232 4.32 6.80 13.58
N LEU A 233 3.83 5.71 12.97
CA LEU A 233 4.67 4.64 12.45
C LEU A 233 5.65 5.14 11.36
N SER A 234 5.19 6.00 10.46
CA SER A 234 6.05 6.57 9.41
C SER A 234 7.15 7.48 9.96
N ARG A 235 6.97 8.03 11.17
CA ARG A 235 7.95 8.90 11.82
C ARG A 235 8.95 8.16 12.68
N VAL A 236 8.73 6.90 13.02
CA VAL A 236 9.63 6.11 13.86
C VAL A 236 11.07 6.11 13.32
N SER A 237 11.24 5.97 12.00
CA SER A 237 12.56 5.98 11.35
C SER A 237 13.22 7.36 11.28
N VAL A 238 12.50 8.44 11.57
CA VAL A 238 13.01 9.83 11.49
C VAL A 238 13.15 10.42 12.90
N TRP A 239 12.18 10.19 13.78
CA TRP A 239 12.14 10.76 15.13
C TRP A 239 12.73 9.85 16.21
N GLY A 240 13.06 8.60 15.86
CA GLY A 240 13.50 7.56 16.78
C GLY A 240 12.34 6.72 17.33
N VAL A 241 12.67 5.54 17.84
CA VAL A 241 11.68 4.61 18.44
C VAL A 241 11.29 5.08 19.84
N VAL A 242 12.26 5.13 20.74
CA VAL A 242 12.11 5.56 22.15
C VAL A 242 12.91 6.82 22.39
N ASP A 243 14.21 6.76 22.12
CA ASP A 243 15.08 7.92 22.25
C ASP A 243 14.81 8.91 21.11
N PRO A 244 14.57 10.19 21.41
CA PRO A 244 14.26 11.17 20.38
C PRO A 244 15.52 11.53 19.58
N LEU A 245 15.44 11.44 18.25
CA LEU A 245 16.47 11.94 17.34
C LEU A 245 16.40 13.47 17.23
N PRO A 246 17.48 14.15 16.80
CA PRO A 246 17.50 15.62 16.63
C PRO A 246 16.42 16.18 15.70
N SER A 247 15.93 15.36 14.78
CA SER A 247 14.83 15.70 13.85
C SER A 247 13.43 15.61 14.47
N ALA A 248 13.30 15.12 15.70
CA ALA A 248 12.00 15.09 16.39
C ALA A 248 11.54 16.50 16.75
N PRO A 249 10.30 16.91 16.37
CA PRO A 249 9.84 18.28 16.56
C PRO A 249 9.56 18.62 18.03
N PHE A 250 9.29 17.62 18.86
CA PHE A 250 9.05 17.72 20.29
C PHE A 250 9.26 16.35 20.96
N THR A 251 9.30 16.33 22.27
CA THR A 251 9.35 15.09 23.07
C THR A 251 8.13 14.97 23.97
N VAL A 252 7.69 13.75 24.24
CA VAL A 252 6.59 13.45 25.17
C VAL A 252 7.16 12.68 26.34
N ALA A 253 7.21 13.32 27.51
CA ALA A 253 7.84 12.74 28.72
C ALA A 253 9.28 12.23 28.48
N GLY A 254 10.05 12.94 27.66
CA GLY A 254 11.46 12.57 27.36
C GLY A 254 11.63 11.49 26.30
N VAL A 255 10.54 10.94 25.73
CA VAL A 255 10.60 9.95 24.64
C VAL A 255 10.21 10.55 23.30
N SER A 256 10.57 9.88 22.21
CA SER A 256 10.17 10.21 20.85
C SER A 256 8.65 10.32 20.74
N PRO A 257 8.09 11.32 20.02
CA PRO A 257 6.64 11.48 19.90
C PRO A 257 5.98 10.42 19.00
N ALA A 258 6.77 9.64 18.26
CA ALA A 258 6.27 8.64 17.31
C ALA A 258 5.36 7.60 17.99
N LEU A 259 5.86 6.91 19.03
CA LEU A 259 5.08 5.88 19.74
C LEU A 259 3.88 6.43 20.52
N PRO A 260 3.95 7.55 21.25
CA PRO A 260 2.78 8.21 21.83
C PRO A 260 1.69 8.51 20.81
N ILE A 261 2.04 9.02 19.62
CA ILE A 261 1.07 9.28 18.54
C ILE A 261 0.41 7.97 18.09
N VAL A 262 1.19 6.90 17.87
CA VAL A 262 0.66 5.56 17.57
C VAL A 262 -0.28 5.08 18.67
N GLY A 263 0.10 5.26 19.93
CA GLY A 263 -0.69 4.86 21.10
C GLY A 263 -2.05 5.55 21.15
N VAL A 264 -2.08 6.88 20.95
CA VAL A 264 -3.34 7.65 20.88
C VAL A 264 -4.20 7.17 19.71
N GLY A 265 -3.62 6.97 18.54
CA GLY A 265 -4.32 6.43 17.38
C GLY A 265 -4.91 5.04 17.64
N ALA A 266 -4.16 4.15 18.28
CA ALA A 266 -4.62 2.81 18.67
C ALA A 266 -5.79 2.88 19.67
N VAL A 267 -5.71 3.77 20.66
CA VAL A 267 -6.81 4.02 21.61
C VAL A 267 -8.08 4.50 20.88
N LEU A 268 -7.95 5.42 19.91
CA LEU A 268 -9.08 5.87 19.11
C LEU A 268 -9.71 4.73 18.30
N LEU A 269 -8.90 3.85 17.69
CA LEU A 269 -9.40 2.69 16.95
C LEU A 269 -10.08 1.65 17.87
N VAL A 270 -9.59 1.48 19.10
CA VAL A 270 -10.27 0.64 20.10
C VAL A 270 -11.58 1.28 20.55
N ALA A 271 -11.58 2.61 20.79
CA ALA A 271 -12.77 3.37 21.15
C ALA A 271 -13.83 3.43 20.02
N LEU A 272 -13.41 3.23 18.76
CA LEU A 272 -14.34 3.10 17.65
C LEU A 272 -15.31 1.92 17.84
N ILE A 273 -14.87 0.80 18.42
CA ILE A 273 -15.70 -0.41 18.59
C ILE A 273 -16.98 -0.13 19.43
N PRO A 274 -16.91 0.43 20.65
CA PRO A 274 -18.11 0.78 21.40
C PRO A 274 -18.90 1.94 20.75
N LEU A 275 -18.24 2.89 20.10
CA LEU A 275 -18.90 3.96 19.37
C LEU A 275 -19.79 3.39 18.24
N GLU A 276 -19.24 2.50 17.42
CA GLU A 276 -19.96 1.85 16.32
C GLU A 276 -21.15 1.00 16.83
N LYS A 277 -20.97 0.26 17.93
CA LYS A 277 -22.09 -0.45 18.56
C LYS A 277 -23.23 0.49 18.96
N TRP A 278 -22.89 1.65 19.51
CA TRP A 278 -23.86 2.67 19.89
C TRP A 278 -24.53 3.30 18.69
N MET A 279 -23.75 3.64 17.64
CA MET A 279 -24.27 4.22 16.39
C MET A 279 -25.18 3.25 15.64
N GLU A 280 -24.76 1.98 15.50
CA GLU A 280 -25.56 0.93 14.86
C GLU A 280 -26.89 0.72 15.60
N SER A 281 -26.88 0.69 16.95
CA SER A 281 -28.09 0.49 17.75
C SER A 281 -29.06 1.67 17.69
N ARG A 282 -28.56 2.92 17.58
CA ARG A 282 -29.40 4.13 17.61
C ARG A 282 -29.77 4.67 16.22
N ARG A 283 -28.90 4.51 15.25
CA ARG A 283 -29.05 5.13 13.91
C ARG A 283 -29.09 4.12 12.77
N GLY A 284 -28.82 2.84 13.05
CA GLY A 284 -28.80 1.77 12.05
C GLY A 284 -27.65 1.88 11.04
N VAL A 285 -26.64 2.69 11.31
CA VAL A 285 -25.49 2.94 10.43
C VAL A 285 -24.21 2.77 11.22
N ALA A 286 -23.24 2.06 10.66
CA ALA A 286 -21.91 1.87 11.21
C ALA A 286 -20.88 1.83 10.09
N ILE A 287 -19.72 2.47 10.27
CA ILE A 287 -18.58 2.35 9.35
C ILE A 287 -17.94 0.98 9.44
N LEU A 288 -17.85 0.44 10.67
CA LEU A 288 -17.29 -0.86 10.95
C LEU A 288 -18.40 -1.80 11.45
N PRO A 289 -19.10 -2.54 10.56
CA PRO A 289 -20.15 -3.46 10.94
C PRO A 289 -19.68 -4.49 11.96
N ARG A 290 -20.57 -4.92 12.85
CA ARG A 290 -20.28 -5.94 13.85
C ARG A 290 -19.69 -7.23 13.27
N SER A 291 -20.12 -7.62 12.07
CA SER A 291 -19.61 -8.81 11.39
C SER A 291 -18.09 -8.81 11.22
N PHE A 292 -17.46 -7.64 11.03
CA PHE A 292 -16.02 -7.50 10.90
C PHE A 292 -15.26 -7.62 12.23
N VAL A 293 -15.92 -7.31 13.34
CA VAL A 293 -15.30 -7.38 14.68
C VAL A 293 -15.55 -8.72 15.34
N THR A 294 -16.75 -9.29 15.19
CA THR A 294 -17.18 -10.49 15.96
C THR A 294 -16.93 -11.80 15.21
N ASN A 295 -16.94 -11.80 13.87
CA ASN A 295 -16.74 -13.03 13.10
C ASN A 295 -15.23 -13.38 13.03
N PRO A 296 -14.80 -14.52 13.61
CA PRO A 296 -13.40 -14.92 13.61
C PRO A 296 -12.82 -15.13 12.19
N GLN A 297 -13.63 -15.64 11.25
CA GLN A 297 -13.20 -15.88 9.87
C GLN A 297 -12.95 -14.56 9.15
N VAL A 298 -13.80 -13.54 9.35
CA VAL A 298 -13.63 -12.21 8.76
C VAL A 298 -12.37 -11.55 9.32
N ARG A 299 -12.16 -11.60 10.63
CA ARG A 299 -10.93 -11.05 11.26
C ARG A 299 -9.68 -11.72 10.72
N ALA A 300 -9.65 -13.05 10.65
CA ALA A 300 -8.53 -13.79 10.10
C ALA A 300 -8.29 -13.47 8.61
N GLY A 301 -9.36 -13.31 7.83
CA GLY A 301 -9.29 -12.90 6.43
C GLY A 301 -8.75 -11.48 6.24
N VAL A 302 -9.14 -10.52 7.08
CA VAL A 302 -8.61 -9.15 7.06
C VAL A 302 -7.11 -9.13 7.40
N VAL A 303 -6.67 -9.91 8.39
CA VAL A 303 -5.23 -10.09 8.68
C VAL A 303 -4.51 -10.74 7.51
N ALA A 304 -5.12 -11.75 6.88
CA ALA A 304 -4.55 -12.40 5.70
C ALA A 304 -4.41 -11.43 4.51
N ILE A 305 -5.30 -10.46 4.37
CA ILE A 305 -5.17 -9.38 3.37
C ILE A 305 -4.03 -8.42 3.73
N ALA A 306 -3.85 -8.06 5.00
CA ALA A 306 -2.85 -7.08 5.42
C ALA A 306 -1.40 -7.58 5.26
N LEU A 307 -1.12 -8.87 5.47
CA LEU A 307 0.24 -9.40 5.50
C LEU A 307 1.01 -9.31 4.17
N PRO A 308 0.45 -9.66 3.00
CA PRO A 308 1.14 -9.44 1.73
C PRO A 308 1.53 -7.98 1.51
N PHE A 309 0.68 -7.05 1.94
CA PHE A 309 0.96 -5.61 1.84
C PHE A 309 1.99 -5.15 2.87
N PHE A 310 2.00 -5.74 4.07
CA PHE A 310 3.09 -5.57 5.03
C PHE A 310 4.45 -5.96 4.42
N TYR A 311 4.51 -7.13 3.79
CA TYR A 311 5.70 -7.56 3.06
C TYR A 311 6.06 -6.59 1.93
N MET A 312 5.08 -6.14 1.13
CA MET A 312 5.32 -5.19 0.04
C MET A 312 5.85 -3.84 0.54
N GLY A 313 5.35 -3.34 1.68
CA GLY A 313 5.87 -2.13 2.31
C GLY A 313 7.31 -2.29 2.80
N ALA A 314 7.60 -3.41 3.42
CA ALA A 314 8.94 -3.78 3.89
C ALA A 314 9.93 -3.93 2.73
N GLN A 315 9.57 -4.71 1.72
CA GLN A 315 10.41 -4.95 0.55
C GLN A 315 10.61 -3.67 -0.27
N GLY A 316 9.56 -2.86 -0.47
CA GLY A 316 9.64 -1.62 -1.22
C GLY A 316 10.70 -0.68 -0.68
N LEU A 317 10.84 -0.59 0.64
CA LEU A 317 11.87 0.23 1.26
C LEU A 317 13.27 -0.36 1.07
N VAL A 318 13.47 -1.65 1.33
CA VAL A 318 14.80 -2.28 1.24
C VAL A 318 15.23 -2.50 -0.20
N ALA A 319 14.40 -3.18 -1.01
CA ALA A 319 14.77 -3.63 -2.33
C ALA A 319 14.94 -2.45 -3.30
N THR A 320 14.00 -1.50 -3.34
CA THR A 320 14.11 -0.35 -4.24
C THR A 320 15.31 0.52 -3.90
N SER A 321 15.52 0.81 -2.60
CA SER A 321 16.69 1.57 -2.16
C SER A 321 17.99 0.83 -2.47
N PHE A 322 18.03 -0.48 -2.26
CA PHE A 322 19.19 -1.30 -2.60
C PHE A 322 19.47 -1.28 -4.11
N TYR A 323 18.47 -1.52 -4.95
CA TYR A 323 18.64 -1.55 -6.40
C TYR A 323 19.11 -0.19 -6.96
N GLN A 324 18.49 0.91 -6.52
CA GLN A 324 18.79 2.23 -7.08
C GLN A 324 20.00 2.91 -6.43
N LEU A 325 20.13 2.82 -5.10
CA LEU A 325 21.17 3.59 -4.37
C LEU A 325 22.46 2.80 -4.15
N VAL A 326 22.40 1.46 -4.09
CA VAL A 326 23.56 0.59 -3.84
C VAL A 326 24.08 -0.04 -5.12
N VAL A 327 23.21 -0.72 -5.88
CA VAL A 327 23.57 -1.37 -7.14
C VAL A 327 23.66 -0.36 -8.30
N GLY A 328 22.99 0.80 -8.17
CA GLY A 328 22.99 1.86 -9.19
C GLY A 328 22.14 1.55 -10.42
N LEU A 329 21.07 0.75 -10.24
CA LEU A 329 20.14 0.48 -11.34
C LEU A 329 19.27 1.70 -11.62
N ASP A 330 19.03 1.96 -12.91
CA ASP A 330 18.06 2.93 -13.37
C ASP A 330 16.61 2.50 -13.05
N ALA A 331 15.64 3.41 -13.24
CA ALA A 331 14.25 3.16 -12.96
C ALA A 331 13.69 2.02 -13.83
N THR A 332 14.09 1.94 -15.09
CA THR A 332 13.66 0.90 -16.03
C THR A 332 14.13 -0.49 -15.58
N LYS A 333 15.42 -0.64 -15.24
CA LYS A 333 15.96 -1.92 -14.77
C LYS A 333 15.34 -2.35 -13.45
N THR A 334 15.13 -1.40 -12.54
CA THR A 334 14.42 -1.66 -11.27
C THR A 334 12.98 -2.14 -11.52
N ALA A 335 12.26 -1.53 -12.47
CA ALA A 335 10.92 -1.96 -12.85
C ALA A 335 10.92 -3.36 -13.51
N LEU A 336 11.92 -3.68 -14.34
CA LEU A 336 12.08 -5.01 -14.95
C LEU A 336 12.24 -6.11 -13.91
N LEU A 337 12.97 -5.87 -12.82
CA LEU A 337 13.04 -6.79 -11.70
C LEU A 337 11.67 -7.03 -11.05
N GLY A 338 10.80 -6.02 -11.05
CA GLY A 338 9.42 -6.14 -10.59
C GLY A 338 8.58 -7.16 -11.36
N ILE A 339 8.91 -7.43 -12.65
CA ILE A 339 8.22 -8.46 -13.45
C ILE A 339 8.40 -9.86 -12.82
N ILE A 340 9.56 -10.14 -12.27
CA ILE A 340 9.90 -11.44 -11.68
C ILE A 340 8.93 -11.78 -10.55
N SER A 341 8.48 -10.80 -9.78
CA SER A 341 7.43 -10.98 -8.77
C SER A 341 6.03 -10.77 -9.34
N GLY A 342 5.86 -9.81 -10.23
CA GLY A 342 4.55 -9.40 -10.75
C GLY A 342 3.88 -10.46 -11.60
N VAL A 343 4.61 -11.15 -12.48
CA VAL A 343 4.05 -12.18 -13.35
C VAL A 343 3.52 -13.38 -12.57
N PRO A 344 4.26 -14.00 -11.64
CA PRO A 344 3.72 -15.09 -10.81
C PRO A 344 2.52 -14.63 -9.97
N MET A 345 2.59 -13.42 -9.38
CA MET A 345 1.49 -12.84 -8.62
C MET A 345 0.22 -12.74 -9.46
N LEU A 346 0.32 -12.22 -10.68
CA LEU A 346 -0.78 -12.09 -11.64
C LEU A 346 -1.35 -13.45 -12.03
N VAL A 347 -0.46 -14.36 -12.49
CA VAL A 347 -0.87 -15.67 -12.99
C VAL A 347 -1.61 -16.45 -11.90
N LEU A 348 -1.07 -16.49 -10.69
CA LEU A 348 -1.68 -17.23 -9.58
C LEU A 348 -3.02 -16.60 -9.13
N ALA A 349 -3.09 -15.26 -9.06
CA ALA A 349 -4.32 -14.57 -8.71
C ALA A 349 -5.46 -14.82 -9.72
N MET A 350 -5.13 -15.02 -11.01
CA MET A 350 -6.11 -15.28 -12.08
C MET A 350 -6.45 -16.76 -12.26
N VAL A 351 -5.44 -17.62 -12.20
CA VAL A 351 -5.57 -19.03 -12.57
C VAL A 351 -6.20 -19.85 -11.45
N ILE A 352 -5.79 -19.60 -10.19
CA ILE A 352 -6.25 -20.40 -9.05
C ILE A 352 -7.78 -20.35 -8.89
N PRO A 353 -8.46 -19.20 -8.82
CA PRO A 353 -9.91 -19.16 -8.66
C PRO A 353 -10.69 -19.80 -9.83
N ARG A 354 -10.08 -19.81 -11.03
CA ARG A 354 -10.72 -20.37 -12.24
C ARG A 354 -10.54 -21.87 -12.37
N LYS A 355 -9.31 -22.38 -12.15
CA LYS A 355 -8.97 -23.80 -12.36
C LYS A 355 -9.25 -24.68 -11.15
N TRP A 356 -9.16 -24.13 -9.95
CA TRP A 356 -9.29 -24.87 -8.70
C TRP A 356 -10.20 -24.13 -7.71
N PRO A 357 -11.50 -23.92 -8.04
CA PRO A 357 -12.44 -23.17 -7.19
C PRO A 357 -12.65 -23.83 -5.81
N ASP A 358 -12.53 -25.17 -5.73
CA ASP A 358 -12.81 -25.95 -4.53
C ASP A 358 -11.56 -26.20 -3.67
N ILE A 359 -10.41 -25.60 -4.03
CA ILE A 359 -9.18 -25.79 -3.25
C ILE A 359 -9.33 -25.16 -1.86
N ASN A 360 -8.71 -25.80 -0.88
CA ASN A 360 -8.72 -25.26 0.49
C ASN A 360 -8.04 -23.88 0.55
N HIS A 361 -8.86 -22.82 0.74
CA HIS A 361 -8.41 -21.44 0.76
C HIS A 361 -7.29 -21.19 1.79
N TRP A 362 -7.41 -21.78 2.98
CA TRP A 362 -6.38 -21.65 4.02
C TRP A 362 -5.09 -22.39 3.72
N ALA A 363 -5.14 -23.50 2.98
CA ALA A 363 -3.93 -24.20 2.53
C ALA A 363 -3.09 -23.32 1.60
N LEU A 364 -3.75 -22.61 0.66
CA LEU A 364 -3.07 -21.67 -0.23
C LEU A 364 -2.52 -20.44 0.51
N VAL A 365 -3.25 -19.90 1.47
CA VAL A 365 -2.77 -18.79 2.31
C VAL A 365 -1.51 -19.22 3.08
N ARG A 366 -1.49 -20.45 3.64
CA ARG A 366 -0.31 -20.99 4.34
C ARG A 366 0.88 -21.17 3.40
N ALA A 367 0.65 -21.76 2.23
CA ALA A 367 1.71 -21.89 1.22
C ALA A 367 2.27 -20.51 0.81
N GLY A 368 1.40 -19.53 0.65
CA GLY A 368 1.79 -18.15 0.38
C GLY A 368 2.67 -17.54 1.47
N TYR A 369 2.33 -17.75 2.74
CA TYR A 369 3.14 -17.26 3.88
C TYR A 369 4.52 -17.92 3.94
N VAL A 370 4.59 -19.22 3.64
CA VAL A 370 5.89 -19.92 3.53
C VAL A 370 6.73 -19.32 2.40
N CYS A 371 6.13 -19.06 1.23
CA CYS A 371 6.83 -18.41 0.12
C CYS A 371 7.31 -17.00 0.49
N ILE A 372 6.49 -16.20 1.21
CA ILE A 372 6.90 -14.86 1.71
C ILE A 372 8.07 -14.98 2.68
N ALA A 373 8.04 -15.94 3.60
CA ALA A 373 9.17 -16.17 4.53
C ALA A 373 10.45 -16.57 3.78
N LEU A 374 10.35 -17.46 2.78
CA LEU A 374 11.47 -17.82 1.91
C LEU A 374 11.98 -16.62 1.10
N ALA A 375 11.07 -15.78 0.58
CA ALA A 375 11.45 -14.55 -0.10
C ALA A 375 12.28 -13.64 0.80
N CYS A 376 11.84 -13.44 2.04
CA CYS A 376 12.59 -12.64 3.02
C CYS A 376 13.96 -13.25 3.33
N ALA A 377 14.05 -14.57 3.49
CA ALA A 377 15.31 -15.25 3.75
C ALA A 377 16.29 -15.11 2.57
N CYS A 378 15.81 -15.27 1.34
CA CYS A 378 16.60 -15.05 0.13
C CYS A 378 17.07 -13.59 0.01
N MET A 379 16.19 -12.62 0.28
CA MET A 379 16.55 -11.20 0.28
C MET A 379 17.61 -10.90 1.35
N ALA A 380 17.43 -11.40 2.57
CA ALA A 380 18.38 -11.23 3.66
C ALA A 380 19.77 -11.81 3.32
N ALA A 381 19.82 -12.95 2.65
CA ALA A 381 21.07 -13.55 2.20
C ALA A 381 21.71 -12.82 1.01
N GLY A 382 20.87 -12.30 0.08
CA GLY A 382 21.34 -11.73 -1.18
C GLY A 382 21.81 -10.27 -1.11
N VAL A 383 21.41 -9.52 -0.06
CA VAL A 383 21.78 -8.10 0.12
C VAL A 383 23.27 -7.93 0.51
N ARG A 384 23.97 -9.01 0.87
CA ARG A 384 25.33 -8.96 1.40
C ARG A 384 26.37 -8.42 0.42
N ASP A 385 26.19 -8.67 -0.86
CA ASP A 385 27.07 -8.16 -1.90
C ASP A 385 26.44 -6.92 -2.55
N SER A 386 27.22 -5.89 -2.83
CA SER A 386 26.73 -4.65 -3.48
C SER A 386 26.34 -4.87 -4.96
N VAL A 387 25.96 -6.09 -5.32
CA VAL A 387 25.58 -6.53 -6.67
C VAL A 387 24.28 -7.32 -6.62
N LEU A 388 23.57 -7.34 -7.75
CA LEU A 388 22.36 -8.15 -7.89
C LEU A 388 22.72 -9.64 -7.90
N SER A 389 22.43 -10.34 -6.81
CA SER A 389 22.73 -11.76 -6.70
C SER A 389 21.58 -12.64 -7.22
N PRO A 390 21.86 -13.86 -7.74
CA PRO A 390 20.81 -14.80 -8.14
C PRO A 390 19.86 -15.18 -6.99
N ILE A 391 20.33 -15.14 -5.75
CA ILE A 391 19.51 -15.41 -4.54
C ILE A 391 18.45 -14.32 -4.35
N MET A 392 18.78 -13.06 -4.62
CA MET A 392 17.80 -11.97 -4.58
C MET A 392 16.73 -12.13 -5.67
N VAL A 393 17.12 -12.54 -6.86
CA VAL A 393 16.19 -12.85 -7.96
C VAL A 393 15.24 -13.97 -7.57
N ALA A 394 15.76 -15.05 -6.97
CA ALA A 394 14.93 -16.14 -6.43
C ALA A 394 14.00 -15.62 -5.31
N GLY A 395 14.48 -14.77 -4.41
CA GLY A 395 13.66 -14.12 -3.39
C GLY A 395 12.51 -13.31 -3.99
N THR A 396 12.78 -12.53 -5.03
CA THR A 396 11.76 -11.77 -5.76
C THR A 396 10.71 -12.68 -6.41
N LEU A 397 11.10 -13.83 -6.95
CA LEU A 397 10.20 -14.85 -7.50
C LEU A 397 9.31 -15.45 -6.41
N PHE A 398 9.89 -15.90 -5.28
CA PHE A 398 9.12 -16.41 -4.14
C PHE A 398 8.15 -15.39 -3.58
N ALA A 399 8.53 -14.11 -3.57
CA ALA A 399 7.65 -13.01 -3.19
C ALA A 399 6.40 -12.94 -4.06
N GLY A 400 6.57 -12.95 -5.38
CA GLY A 400 5.46 -12.93 -6.32
C GLY A 400 4.53 -14.12 -6.16
N ILE A 401 5.09 -15.33 -6.01
CA ILE A 401 4.32 -16.55 -5.74
C ILE A 401 3.54 -16.40 -4.41
N GLY A 402 4.22 -16.02 -3.35
CA GLY A 402 3.60 -15.91 -2.02
C GLY A 402 2.46 -14.90 -1.96
N VAL A 403 2.70 -13.69 -2.46
CA VAL A 403 1.69 -12.62 -2.53
C VAL A 403 0.53 -13.03 -3.44
N GLY A 404 0.81 -13.67 -4.59
CA GLY A 404 -0.21 -14.16 -5.52
C GLY A 404 -1.11 -15.23 -4.91
N LEU A 405 -0.54 -16.20 -4.21
CA LEU A 405 -1.29 -17.25 -3.50
C LEU A 405 -2.23 -16.66 -2.44
N VAL A 406 -1.73 -15.78 -1.60
CA VAL A 406 -2.55 -15.16 -0.54
C VAL A 406 -3.64 -14.28 -1.15
N ASN A 407 -3.30 -13.39 -2.07
CA ASN A 407 -4.27 -12.46 -2.68
C ASN A 407 -5.35 -13.18 -3.47
N SER A 408 -5.05 -14.36 -4.07
CA SER A 408 -6.05 -15.17 -4.78
C SER A 408 -7.19 -15.64 -3.88
N GLN A 409 -6.95 -15.79 -2.57
CA GLN A 409 -7.90 -16.39 -1.63
C GLN A 409 -8.37 -15.46 -0.51
N ALA A 410 -7.55 -14.53 -0.07
CA ALA A 410 -7.85 -13.70 1.09
C ALA A 410 -9.16 -12.88 0.92
N ASN A 411 -9.39 -12.34 -0.28
CA ASN A 411 -10.64 -11.63 -0.60
C ASN A 411 -11.86 -12.57 -0.54
N ASN A 412 -11.73 -13.83 -1.00
CA ASN A 412 -12.80 -14.81 -0.97
C ASN A 412 -13.14 -15.24 0.46
N ILE A 413 -12.12 -15.41 1.32
CA ILE A 413 -12.30 -15.74 2.74
C ILE A 413 -13.16 -14.68 3.45
N VAL A 414 -12.89 -13.40 3.19
CA VAL A 414 -13.69 -12.30 3.77
C VAL A 414 -15.07 -12.24 3.14
N ALA A 415 -15.15 -12.26 1.80
CA ALA A 415 -16.41 -12.09 1.08
C ALA A 415 -17.44 -13.22 1.38
N SER A 416 -16.96 -14.46 1.61
CA SER A 416 -17.83 -15.59 1.95
C SER A 416 -18.38 -15.54 3.39
N ALA A 417 -17.73 -14.80 4.28
CA ALA A 417 -18.09 -14.74 5.70
C ALA A 417 -18.84 -13.45 6.09
N VAL A 418 -18.86 -12.45 5.20
CA VAL A 418 -19.55 -11.18 5.43
C VAL A 418 -21.00 -11.27 4.97
N PRO A 419 -22.01 -10.91 5.80
CA PRO A 419 -23.40 -10.84 5.39
C PRO A 419 -23.61 -9.89 4.19
N ALA A 420 -24.62 -10.19 3.34
CA ALA A 420 -24.89 -9.40 2.14
C ALA A 420 -25.10 -7.90 2.41
N ARG A 421 -25.76 -7.58 3.54
CA ARG A 421 -26.00 -6.19 3.99
C ARG A 421 -24.72 -5.40 4.25
N ASP A 422 -23.64 -6.08 4.70
CA ASP A 422 -22.36 -5.47 5.11
C ASP A 422 -21.32 -5.52 3.96
N SER A 423 -21.67 -6.17 2.83
CA SER A 423 -20.75 -6.43 1.72
C SER A 423 -20.21 -5.15 1.04
N GLN A 424 -21.02 -4.09 1.01
CA GLN A 424 -20.61 -2.81 0.41
C GLN A 424 -19.47 -2.11 1.17
N GLN A 425 -19.44 -2.26 2.51
CA GLN A 425 -18.38 -1.70 3.37
C GLN A 425 -17.10 -2.52 3.36
N SER A 426 -17.18 -3.77 2.89
CA SER A 426 -16.05 -4.72 2.83
C SER A 426 -14.87 -4.16 2.02
N GLY A 427 -15.13 -3.45 0.92
CA GLY A 427 -14.08 -2.85 0.08
C GLY A 427 -13.25 -1.81 0.82
N GLY A 428 -13.90 -0.91 1.57
CA GLY A 428 -13.22 0.11 2.38
C GLY A 428 -12.36 -0.50 3.49
N ILE A 429 -12.91 -1.49 4.21
CA ILE A 429 -12.20 -2.18 5.31
C ILE A 429 -10.99 -2.95 4.79
N GLN A 430 -11.14 -3.69 3.69
CA GLN A 430 -10.03 -4.41 3.07
C GLN A 430 -8.95 -3.46 2.54
N GLY A 431 -9.36 -2.34 1.93
CA GLY A 431 -8.44 -1.31 1.46
C GLY A 431 -7.66 -0.64 2.60
N ALA A 432 -8.33 -0.32 3.71
CA ALA A 432 -7.68 0.19 4.92
C ALA A 432 -6.67 -0.83 5.48
N ALA A 433 -7.02 -2.11 5.52
CA ALA A 433 -6.12 -3.17 5.97
C ALA A 433 -4.86 -3.30 5.08
N ARG A 434 -5.00 -3.15 3.75
CA ARG A 434 -3.87 -3.12 2.81
C ARG A 434 -2.93 -1.95 3.08
N ASN A 435 -3.45 -0.73 3.19
CA ASN A 435 -2.63 0.46 3.42
C ASN A 435 -1.99 0.46 4.82
N LEU A 436 -2.72 -0.02 5.84
CA LEU A 436 -2.15 -0.22 7.18
C LEU A 436 -1.02 -1.27 7.13
N GLY A 437 -1.20 -2.36 6.39
CA GLY A 437 -0.16 -3.35 6.15
C GLY A 437 1.09 -2.72 5.54
N LEU A 438 0.96 -1.96 4.44
CA LEU A 438 2.06 -1.22 3.81
C LEU A 438 2.80 -0.31 4.80
N ALA A 439 2.06 0.50 5.57
CA ALA A 439 2.63 1.43 6.54
C ALA A 439 3.36 0.70 7.68
N LEU A 440 2.76 -0.36 8.21
CA LEU A 440 3.39 -1.19 9.25
C LEU A 440 4.66 -1.86 8.75
N GLY A 441 4.66 -2.38 7.51
CA GLY A 441 5.82 -3.04 6.91
C GLY A 441 6.99 -2.08 6.71
N SER A 442 6.74 -0.93 6.12
CA SER A 442 7.77 0.10 5.91
C SER A 442 8.28 0.67 7.23
N ALA A 443 7.41 0.88 8.22
CA ALA A 443 7.80 1.36 9.54
C ALA A 443 8.66 0.34 10.31
N ALA A 444 8.27 -0.93 10.31
CA ALA A 444 9.03 -2.00 10.97
C ALA A 444 10.45 -2.11 10.39
N VAL A 445 10.55 -2.16 9.07
CA VAL A 445 11.85 -2.23 8.39
C VAL A 445 12.65 -0.94 8.55
N GLY A 446 12.00 0.23 8.39
CA GLY A 446 12.66 1.52 8.60
C GLY A 446 13.24 1.68 10.00
N SER A 447 12.54 1.18 11.02
CA SER A 447 13.02 1.18 12.41
C SER A 447 14.25 0.28 12.58
N VAL A 448 14.24 -0.93 12.03
CA VAL A 448 15.38 -1.85 12.10
C VAL A 448 16.58 -1.27 11.37
N LEU A 449 16.38 -0.71 10.17
CA LEU A 449 17.44 -0.05 9.41
C LEU A 449 18.04 1.12 10.20
N LEU A 450 17.19 2.00 10.76
CA LEU A 450 17.65 3.14 11.55
C LEU A 450 18.50 2.70 12.73
N ILE A 451 17.99 1.76 13.54
CA ILE A 451 18.70 1.29 14.75
C ILE A 451 20.02 0.63 14.35
N ALA A 452 20.01 -0.25 13.36
CA ALA A 452 21.22 -0.98 12.96
C ALA A 452 22.26 -0.07 12.33
N MET A 453 21.87 0.88 11.45
CA MET A 453 22.77 1.85 10.83
C MET A 453 23.42 2.75 11.90
N ASN A 454 22.59 3.33 12.78
CA ASN A 454 23.12 4.23 13.81
C ASN A 454 23.97 3.51 14.82
N SER A 455 23.53 2.37 15.37
CA SER A 455 24.33 1.61 16.35
C SER A 455 25.66 1.12 15.76
N GLY A 456 25.65 0.62 14.51
CA GLY A 456 26.86 0.10 13.87
C GLY A 456 27.88 1.19 13.53
N LEU A 457 27.43 2.26 12.87
CA LEU A 457 28.32 3.36 12.44
C LEU A 457 28.78 4.23 13.61
N SER A 458 27.91 4.59 14.56
CA SER A 458 28.32 5.35 15.74
C SER A 458 29.32 4.57 16.62
N ALA A 459 29.11 3.26 16.78
CA ALA A 459 30.06 2.42 17.51
C ALA A 459 31.45 2.35 16.84
N HIS A 460 31.48 2.29 15.51
CA HIS A 460 32.74 2.31 14.74
C HIS A 460 33.40 3.69 14.78
N ALA A 461 32.64 4.78 14.58
CA ALA A 461 33.12 6.15 14.65
C ALA A 461 33.74 6.48 16.01
N ALA A 462 33.19 5.95 17.11
CA ALA A 462 33.74 6.10 18.46
C ALA A 462 35.15 5.51 18.63
N GLN A 463 35.49 4.49 17.82
CA GLN A 463 36.76 3.77 17.89
C GLN A 463 37.73 4.13 16.76
N LEU A 464 37.35 5.06 15.86
CA LEU A 464 38.13 5.40 14.66
C LEU A 464 39.47 6.05 15.06
N PRO A 465 40.62 5.48 14.66
CA PRO A 465 41.93 6.02 15.02
C PRO A 465 42.26 7.30 14.27
N GLY A 466 43.03 8.20 14.86
CA GLY A 466 43.59 9.37 14.19
C GLY A 466 42.59 10.54 13.95
N ILE A 467 41.39 10.48 14.53
CA ILE A 467 40.41 11.58 14.52
C ILE A 467 40.49 12.32 15.86
N ASP A 468 40.42 13.65 15.82
CA ASP A 468 40.31 14.48 17.00
C ASP A 468 38.96 14.31 17.73
N ASP A 469 38.90 14.70 19.00
CA ASP A 469 37.71 14.49 19.83
C ASP A 469 36.48 15.25 19.34
N ALA A 470 36.65 16.43 18.72
CA ALA A 470 35.56 17.23 18.20
C ALA A 470 34.91 16.59 16.96
N HIS A 471 35.71 16.09 16.01
CA HIS A 471 35.20 15.35 14.85
C HIS A 471 34.61 14.00 15.25
N ARG A 472 35.20 13.31 16.26
CA ARG A 472 34.66 12.06 16.81
C ARG A 472 33.28 12.27 17.43
N GLU A 473 33.09 13.33 18.24
CA GLU A 473 31.81 13.66 18.84
C GLU A 473 30.77 13.99 17.76
N ALA A 474 31.15 14.73 16.71
CA ALA A 474 30.27 15.03 15.56
C ALA A 474 29.84 13.75 14.82
N LEU A 475 30.79 12.81 14.57
CA LEU A 475 30.47 11.55 13.90
C LEU A 475 29.61 10.63 14.76
N VAL A 476 29.87 10.51 16.07
CA VAL A 476 29.05 9.70 16.99
C VAL A 476 27.63 10.26 17.12
N GLY A 477 27.48 11.60 17.08
CA GLY A 477 26.18 12.28 17.15
C GLY A 477 25.44 12.37 15.80
N GLU A 478 26.08 11.95 14.69
CA GLU A 478 25.45 11.98 13.36
C GLU A 478 24.33 10.94 13.22
N VAL A 479 23.28 11.29 12.46
CA VAL A 479 22.19 10.38 12.15
C VAL A 479 22.45 9.67 10.84
N TYR A 480 22.80 8.41 10.91
CA TYR A 480 23.11 7.57 9.75
C TYR A 480 21.84 7.01 9.12
N THR A 481 21.69 7.22 7.80
CA THR A 481 20.56 6.77 7.01
C THR A 481 20.99 5.72 5.98
N TYR A 482 20.03 4.98 5.43
CA TYR A 482 20.28 4.00 4.39
C TYR A 482 20.55 4.71 3.06
N GLU A 483 21.82 4.86 2.68
CA GLU A 483 22.27 5.57 1.49
C GLU A 483 23.39 4.81 0.76
N GLY A 484 23.62 5.16 -0.52
CA GLY A 484 24.71 4.60 -1.30
C GLY A 484 26.07 5.13 -0.86
N ASN A 485 27.16 4.38 -1.13
CA ASN A 485 28.51 4.76 -0.70
C ASN A 485 28.92 6.15 -1.21
N GLY A 486 28.56 6.51 -2.44
CA GLY A 486 28.94 7.84 -2.99
C GLY A 486 28.31 9.02 -2.21
N ALA A 487 27.03 8.91 -1.84
CA ALA A 487 26.36 9.93 -1.02
C ALA A 487 26.93 9.97 0.39
N PHE A 488 27.22 8.81 0.97
CA PHE A 488 27.83 8.67 2.29
C PHE A 488 29.21 9.34 2.32
N VAL A 489 30.10 9.00 1.36
CA VAL A 489 31.45 9.58 1.23
C VAL A 489 31.37 11.10 1.12
N ALA A 490 30.55 11.63 0.19
CA ALA A 490 30.39 13.08 0.02
C ALA A 490 29.88 13.78 1.30
N ARG A 491 29.10 13.08 2.15
CA ARG A 491 28.65 13.60 3.45
C ARG A 491 29.76 13.59 4.48
N MET A 492 30.55 12.52 4.57
CA MET A 492 31.69 12.42 5.50
C MET A 492 32.80 13.44 5.15
N GLU A 493 33.07 13.66 3.86
CA GLU A 493 33.98 14.73 3.41
C GLU A 493 33.54 16.12 3.89
N ARG A 494 32.25 16.42 3.85
CA ARG A 494 31.69 17.68 4.38
C ARG A 494 31.85 17.82 5.90
N LEU A 495 31.92 16.70 6.62
CA LEU A 495 32.20 16.64 8.03
C LEU A 495 33.71 16.66 8.34
N GLY A 496 34.56 16.85 7.32
CA GLY A 496 36.01 16.98 7.48
C GLY A 496 36.78 15.65 7.53
N VAL A 497 36.11 14.52 7.26
CA VAL A 497 36.79 13.21 7.21
C VAL A 497 37.44 13.01 5.85
N SER A 498 38.69 12.54 5.82
CA SER A 498 39.45 12.33 4.58
C SER A 498 40.44 11.18 4.71
N GLY A 499 41.03 10.75 3.58
CA GLY A 499 42.07 9.73 3.54
C GLY A 499 41.62 8.37 4.01
N GLU A 500 42.48 7.66 4.74
CA GLU A 500 42.27 6.28 5.22
C GLU A 500 41.00 6.15 6.10
N GLN A 501 40.71 7.17 6.90
CA GLN A 501 39.52 7.18 7.77
C GLN A 501 38.21 7.23 6.97
N LEU A 502 38.18 7.95 5.85
CA LEU A 502 37.04 8.01 4.94
C LEU A 502 36.80 6.65 4.27
N GLU A 503 37.87 6.00 3.87
CA GLU A 503 37.83 4.68 3.22
C GLU A 503 37.32 3.60 4.20
N ASP A 504 37.80 3.59 5.45
CA ASP A 504 37.37 2.70 6.52
C ASP A 504 35.91 2.91 6.90
N LEU A 505 35.47 4.18 7.03
CA LEU A 505 34.06 4.50 7.26
C LEU A 505 33.16 4.08 6.09
N ALA A 506 33.60 4.23 4.84
CA ALA A 506 32.85 3.83 3.66
C ALA A 506 32.70 2.30 3.56
N GLU A 507 33.75 1.55 3.88
CA GLU A 507 33.70 0.10 3.96
C GLU A 507 32.79 -0.37 5.09
N THR A 508 32.89 0.26 6.27
CA THR A 508 32.00 -0.02 7.40
C THR A 508 30.56 0.31 7.10
N ASN A 509 30.29 1.45 6.42
CA ASN A 509 28.92 1.77 5.97
C ASN A 509 28.36 0.69 5.04
N ALA A 510 29.14 0.18 4.09
CA ALA A 510 28.69 -0.89 3.20
C ALA A 510 28.34 -2.17 3.96
N ARG A 511 29.14 -2.56 4.95
CA ARG A 511 28.94 -3.73 5.81
C ARG A 511 27.72 -3.56 6.71
N VAL A 512 27.65 -2.47 7.48
CA VAL A 512 26.54 -2.18 8.39
C VAL A 512 25.21 -2.07 7.65
N ARG A 513 25.22 -1.43 6.47
CA ARG A 513 24.03 -1.32 5.60
C ARG A 513 23.51 -2.68 5.16
N SER A 514 24.40 -3.58 4.76
CA SER A 514 24.08 -4.95 4.36
C SER A 514 23.50 -5.75 5.52
N ASP A 515 24.12 -5.68 6.69
CA ASP A 515 23.68 -6.36 7.91
C ASP A 515 22.33 -5.80 8.40
N ALA A 516 22.12 -4.49 8.32
CA ALA A 516 20.86 -3.83 8.66
C ALA A 516 19.72 -4.30 7.75
N ALA A 517 19.93 -4.35 6.43
CA ALA A 517 18.94 -4.81 5.47
C ALA A 517 18.64 -6.31 5.65
N SER A 518 19.66 -7.13 5.89
CA SER A 518 19.51 -8.57 6.18
C SER A 518 18.68 -8.78 7.45
N SER A 519 19.00 -8.06 8.52
CA SER A 519 18.27 -8.12 9.80
C SER A 519 16.82 -7.69 9.65
N ALA A 520 16.57 -6.61 8.89
CA ALA A 520 15.23 -6.11 8.62
C ALA A 520 14.37 -7.16 7.87
N MET A 521 14.92 -7.82 6.85
CA MET A 521 14.23 -8.91 6.15
C MET A 521 14.04 -10.12 7.05
N GLY A 522 14.97 -10.42 7.95
CA GLY A 522 14.83 -11.46 8.98
C GLY A 522 13.63 -11.23 9.89
N VAL A 523 13.43 -9.99 10.36
CA VAL A 523 12.25 -9.62 11.15
C VAL A 523 10.95 -9.85 10.38
N VAL A 524 10.89 -9.47 9.11
CA VAL A 524 9.72 -9.69 8.25
C VAL A 524 9.45 -11.19 8.07
N ALA A 525 10.50 -12.02 7.90
CA ALA A 525 10.37 -13.47 7.81
C ALA A 525 9.73 -14.06 9.09
N VAL A 526 10.19 -13.62 10.26
CA VAL A 526 9.64 -14.06 11.56
C VAL A 526 8.16 -13.66 11.66
N ILE A 527 7.78 -12.44 11.27
CA ILE A 527 6.39 -11.98 11.28
C ILE A 527 5.53 -12.86 10.34
N ALA A 528 6.03 -13.20 9.14
CA ALA A 528 5.34 -14.08 8.21
C ALA A 528 5.13 -15.49 8.80
N LEU A 529 6.11 -16.04 9.51
CA LEU A 529 6.01 -17.33 10.20
C LEU A 529 5.03 -17.29 11.39
N ILE A 530 5.01 -16.21 12.15
CA ILE A 530 4.02 -16.00 13.22
C ILE A 530 2.62 -15.94 12.62
N ALA A 531 2.43 -15.20 11.53
CA ALA A 531 1.15 -15.13 10.84
C ALA A 531 0.73 -16.50 10.28
N LEU A 532 1.67 -17.29 9.74
CA LEU A 532 1.41 -18.67 9.36
C LEU A 532 0.86 -19.49 10.54
N ALA A 533 1.45 -19.39 11.72
CA ALA A 533 1.00 -20.10 12.91
C ALA A 533 -0.45 -19.73 13.31
N THR A 534 -0.89 -18.49 13.07
CA THR A 534 -2.27 -18.06 13.36
C THR A 534 -3.31 -18.64 12.42
N THR A 535 -2.92 -19.17 11.26
CA THR A 535 -3.84 -19.76 10.27
C THR A 535 -4.25 -21.21 10.59
N PHE A 536 -3.57 -21.87 11.53
CA PHE A 536 -3.95 -23.22 11.93
C PHE A 536 -5.18 -23.16 12.84
N PRO A 537 -6.18 -24.05 12.63
CA PRO A 537 -7.36 -24.09 13.47
C PRO A 537 -6.93 -24.38 14.91
N ARG A 538 -7.21 -23.45 15.82
CA ARG A 538 -7.23 -23.80 17.24
C ARG A 538 -8.27 -24.90 17.40
N ARG A 539 -7.90 -26.08 17.97
CA ARG A 539 -8.86 -27.10 18.37
C ARG A 539 -9.97 -26.38 19.13
N GLN A 540 -11.16 -26.33 18.56
CA GLN A 540 -12.35 -25.97 19.33
C GLN A 540 -12.38 -26.99 20.47
N ALA A 541 -12.31 -26.52 21.69
CA ALA A 541 -12.62 -27.36 22.83
C ALA A 541 -14.03 -27.92 22.58
N ASP A 542 -14.11 -29.23 22.56
CA ASP A 542 -15.33 -29.96 22.25
C ASP A 542 -16.40 -29.50 23.27
N PRO A 543 -17.54 -28.94 22.86
CA PRO A 543 -18.55 -28.48 23.79
C PRO A 543 -19.12 -29.63 24.68
N ALA A 544 -18.75 -30.87 24.39
CA ALA A 544 -19.14 -32.06 25.16
C ALA A 544 -18.35 -32.25 26.49
N THR A 545 -17.30 -31.46 26.76
CA THR A 545 -16.53 -31.56 28.02
C THR A 545 -16.81 -30.43 29.01
N ALA A 546 -17.82 -29.59 28.76
CA ALA A 546 -18.28 -28.51 29.63
C ALA A 546 -19.71 -28.74 30.17
N ALA A 547 -20.12 -29.99 30.32
CA ALA A 547 -21.34 -30.37 31.00
C ALA A 547 -21.05 -30.99 32.37
#